data_b7c8384cec951c6132850ee406388bc9
#
_entry.id   b7c8384cec951c6132850ee406388bc9
#
_cell.length_a   1.000
_cell.length_b   1.000
_cell.length_c   1.000
_cell.angle_alpha   90.00
_cell.angle_beta   90.00
_cell.angle_gamma   90.00
#
_symmetry.space_group_name_H-M   'P 1'
#
loop_
_entity.id
_entity.type
_entity.pdbx_description
1 polymer ?
#
loop_
_entity_poly.entity_id
_entity_poly.type
_entity_poly.pdbx_seq_one_letter_code
_entity_poly.pdbx_strand_id
1 'polypeptide(L)'
;MSHVKHSGRRRGFTLIEALVVVAILSTLLALVVPSAVEWIRVQRVKASADELVTDLQFARSEATRRNLEVAVTFRTVAAQTCYTIHTRNAFGSCKCELGNGNACSFGIADNRFELKTVSLPTSNAVSLTSSLSSSIYSPASAFVVGMNALQVAIDGGDDRKLRVQTNATGRPSICAPTGSTIKGYTTCP
;
A
#
# COMPACT_ATOMS: atom_id res chain seq x y z
N MET A 1 54.99 -39.78 23.29
CA MET A 1 53.93 -39.35 22.41
C MET A 1 54.10 -37.84 22.14
N SER A 2 54.70 -37.48 21.00
CA SER A 2 55.00 -36.06 20.66
C SER A 2 53.88 -35.51 19.84
N HIS A 3 53.13 -34.49 20.38
CA HIS A 3 52.12 -33.75 19.64
C HIS A 3 52.79 -32.73 18.70
N VAL A 4 52.70 -32.97 17.40
CA VAL A 4 53.08 -31.99 16.37
C VAL A 4 52.01 -30.94 16.28
N LYS A 5 52.31 -29.74 16.76
CA LYS A 5 51.43 -28.54 16.71
C LYS A 5 51.55 -27.91 15.30
N HIS A 6 50.60 -28.18 14.40
CA HIS A 6 50.51 -27.49 13.12
C HIS A 6 50.17 -26.03 13.36
N SER A 7 51.17 -25.18 13.28
CA SER A 7 50.99 -23.73 13.20
C SER A 7 50.48 -23.34 11.81
N GLY A 8 49.17 -23.22 11.67
CA GLY A 8 48.54 -22.72 10.46
C GLY A 8 48.97 -21.26 10.23
N ARG A 9 49.75 -21.01 9.20
CA ARG A 9 50.18 -19.70 8.75
C ARG A 9 48.95 -18.90 8.34
N ARG A 10 48.47 -17.97 9.17
CA ARG A 10 47.40 -17.02 8.83
C ARG A 10 47.96 -16.07 7.79
N ARG A 11 47.51 -16.20 6.54
CA ARG A 11 47.80 -15.24 5.49
C ARG A 11 46.97 -13.97 5.79
N GLY A 12 47.66 -12.89 6.08
CA GLY A 12 47.03 -11.55 6.20
C GLY A 12 46.70 -11.00 4.83
N PHE A 13 45.60 -10.28 4.73
CA PHE A 13 45.23 -9.49 3.54
C PHE A 13 46.22 -8.33 3.34
N THR A 14 46.66 -8.09 2.11
CA THR A 14 47.49 -6.93 1.80
C THR A 14 46.62 -5.70 1.59
N LEU A 15 47.14 -4.51 1.90
CA LEU A 15 46.46 -3.23 1.71
C LEU A 15 46.06 -3.02 0.24
N ILE A 16 46.90 -3.43 -0.69
CA ILE A 16 46.64 -3.32 -2.13
C ILE A 16 45.44 -4.23 -2.55
N GLU A 17 45.34 -5.43 -1.99
CA GLU A 17 44.24 -6.35 -2.27
C GLU A 17 42.91 -5.78 -1.79
N ALA A 18 42.89 -5.16 -0.61
CA ALA A 18 41.71 -4.46 -0.10
C ALA A 18 41.30 -3.27 -0.99
N LEU A 19 42.26 -2.48 -1.46
CA LEU A 19 42.00 -1.35 -2.35
C LEU A 19 41.42 -1.80 -3.71
N VAL A 20 41.94 -2.87 -4.29
CA VAL A 20 41.43 -3.39 -5.57
C VAL A 20 40.00 -3.92 -5.38
N VAL A 21 39.71 -4.64 -4.30
CA VAL A 21 38.35 -5.12 -4.01
C VAL A 21 37.37 -3.98 -3.85
N VAL A 22 37.72 -2.94 -3.09
CA VAL A 22 36.84 -1.75 -2.92
C VAL A 22 36.62 -1.02 -4.25
N ALA A 23 37.65 -0.89 -5.09
CA ALA A 23 37.49 -0.29 -6.40
C ALA A 23 36.54 -1.05 -7.31
N ILE A 24 36.63 -2.38 -7.35
CA ILE A 24 35.71 -3.23 -8.11
C ILE A 24 34.28 -3.12 -7.55
N LEU A 25 34.12 -3.24 -6.22
CA LEU A 25 32.81 -3.14 -5.58
C LEU A 25 32.14 -1.79 -5.83
N SER A 26 32.90 -0.68 -5.77
CA SER A 26 32.35 0.66 -6.03
C SER A 26 31.83 0.83 -7.46
N THR A 27 32.54 0.28 -8.45
CA THR A 27 32.09 0.32 -9.85
C THR A 27 30.85 -0.53 -10.08
N LEU A 28 30.76 -1.72 -9.47
CA LEU A 28 29.56 -2.57 -9.55
C LEU A 28 28.34 -1.93 -8.88
N LEU A 29 28.53 -1.33 -7.69
CA LEU A 29 27.45 -0.64 -6.97
C LEU A 29 26.91 0.55 -7.75
N ALA A 30 27.77 1.31 -8.44
CA ALA A 30 27.35 2.45 -9.25
C ALA A 30 26.37 2.06 -10.38
N LEU A 31 26.45 0.84 -10.90
CA LEU A 31 25.56 0.32 -11.94
C LEU A 31 24.26 -0.26 -11.36
N VAL A 32 24.32 -0.88 -10.18
CA VAL A 32 23.18 -1.60 -9.57
C VAL A 32 22.21 -0.66 -8.85
N VAL A 33 22.74 0.38 -8.17
CA VAL A 33 21.91 1.28 -7.33
C VAL A 33 20.74 1.93 -8.11
N PRO A 34 20.90 2.51 -9.30
CA PRO A 34 19.79 3.17 -9.99
C PRO A 34 18.66 2.20 -10.36
N SER A 35 18.98 0.97 -10.77
CA SER A 35 17.97 -0.04 -11.10
C SER A 35 17.22 -0.55 -9.87
N ALA A 36 17.91 -0.68 -8.73
CA ALA A 36 17.31 -1.09 -7.47
C ALA A 36 16.30 -0.04 -6.94
N VAL A 37 16.62 1.24 -7.05
CA VAL A 37 15.72 2.33 -6.65
C VAL A 37 14.43 2.30 -7.47
N GLU A 38 14.53 2.12 -8.78
CA GLU A 38 13.36 2.03 -9.66
C GLU A 38 12.49 0.81 -9.32
N TRP A 39 13.11 -0.34 -9.09
CA TRP A 39 12.40 -1.54 -8.66
C TRP A 39 11.64 -1.32 -7.35
N ILE A 40 12.26 -0.67 -6.35
CA ILE A 40 11.61 -0.35 -5.06
C ILE A 40 10.39 0.56 -5.27
N ARG A 41 10.46 1.56 -6.15
CA ARG A 41 9.33 2.45 -6.45
C ARG A 41 8.14 1.68 -7.04
N VAL A 42 8.41 0.79 -7.99
CA VAL A 42 7.38 -0.08 -8.57
C VAL A 42 6.74 -0.98 -7.50
N GLN A 43 7.57 -1.56 -6.61
CA GLN A 43 7.05 -2.43 -5.54
C GLN A 43 6.18 -1.66 -4.53
N ARG A 44 6.48 -0.40 -4.23
CA ARG A 44 5.64 0.44 -3.37
C ARG A 44 4.25 0.64 -3.97
N VAL A 45 4.15 0.93 -5.26
CA VAL A 45 2.84 1.09 -5.93
C VAL A 45 2.06 -0.22 -5.90
N LYS A 46 2.70 -1.36 -6.19
CA LYS A 46 2.08 -2.68 -6.12
C LYS A 46 1.59 -3.00 -4.70
N ALA A 47 2.45 -2.80 -3.70
CA ALA A 47 2.11 -3.05 -2.30
C ALA A 47 0.90 -2.21 -1.84
N SER A 48 0.85 -0.92 -2.22
CA SER A 48 -0.30 -0.06 -1.90
C SER A 48 -1.58 -0.51 -2.61
N ALA A 49 -1.48 -1.04 -3.83
CA ALA A 49 -2.63 -1.59 -4.55
C ALA A 49 -3.14 -2.88 -3.90
N ASP A 50 -2.25 -3.79 -3.54
CA ASP A 50 -2.59 -5.05 -2.87
C ASP A 50 -3.15 -4.81 -1.47
N GLU A 51 -2.59 -3.85 -0.71
CA GLU A 51 -3.13 -3.44 0.59
C GLU A 51 -4.55 -2.92 0.45
N LEU A 52 -4.81 -2.01 -0.49
CA LEU A 52 -6.15 -1.48 -0.70
C LEU A 52 -7.16 -2.56 -1.10
N VAL A 53 -6.79 -3.51 -1.98
CA VAL A 53 -7.64 -4.65 -2.34
C VAL A 53 -7.98 -5.49 -1.12
N THR A 54 -6.98 -5.80 -0.30
CA THR A 54 -7.15 -6.57 0.95
C THR A 54 -8.08 -5.83 1.92
N ASP A 55 -7.92 -4.53 2.04
CA ASP A 55 -8.70 -3.67 2.93
C ASP A 55 -10.16 -3.51 2.46
N LEU A 56 -10.40 -3.45 1.16
CA LEU A 56 -11.77 -3.48 0.61
C LEU A 56 -12.45 -4.82 0.85
N GLN A 57 -11.72 -5.93 0.73
CA GLN A 57 -12.23 -7.27 1.07
C GLN A 57 -12.49 -7.40 2.57
N PHE A 58 -11.60 -6.85 3.40
CA PHE A 58 -11.78 -6.78 4.86
C PHE A 58 -13.04 -5.98 5.22
N ALA A 59 -13.22 -4.77 4.65
CA ALA A 59 -14.41 -3.97 4.88
C ALA A 59 -15.71 -4.72 4.55
N ARG A 60 -15.71 -5.45 3.42
CA ARG A 60 -16.84 -6.30 3.02
C ARG A 60 -17.10 -7.42 4.01
N SER A 61 -16.07 -8.12 4.46
CA SER A 61 -16.20 -9.22 5.43
C SER A 61 -16.68 -8.73 6.80
N GLU A 62 -16.20 -7.56 7.24
CA GLU A 62 -16.63 -6.93 8.49
C GLU A 62 -18.09 -6.48 8.44
N ALA A 63 -18.57 -5.98 7.30
CA ALA A 63 -19.97 -5.63 7.12
C ALA A 63 -20.89 -6.85 7.35
N THR A 64 -20.54 -7.98 6.76
CA THR A 64 -21.29 -9.23 6.92
C THR A 64 -21.17 -9.78 8.35
N ARG A 65 -19.94 -9.81 8.91
CA ARG A 65 -19.66 -10.36 10.24
C ARG A 65 -20.36 -9.60 11.36
N ARG A 66 -20.40 -8.27 11.26
CA ARG A 66 -21.01 -7.41 12.29
C ARG A 66 -22.49 -7.14 12.04
N ASN A 67 -23.01 -7.52 10.87
CA ASN A 67 -24.35 -7.15 10.41
C ASN A 67 -24.58 -5.61 10.44
N LEU A 68 -23.55 -4.84 10.09
CA LEU A 68 -23.56 -3.38 10.07
C LEU A 68 -23.00 -2.87 8.73
N GLU A 69 -23.45 -1.70 8.29
CA GLU A 69 -22.81 -1.05 7.15
C GLU A 69 -21.38 -0.61 7.50
N VAL A 70 -20.43 -0.94 6.63
CA VAL A 70 -19.04 -0.52 6.74
C VAL A 70 -18.72 0.41 5.59
N ALA A 71 -18.19 1.58 5.90
CA ALA A 71 -17.76 2.57 4.93
C ALA A 71 -16.23 2.61 4.83
N VAL A 72 -15.74 2.83 3.62
CA VAL A 72 -14.35 3.18 3.34
C VAL A 72 -14.34 4.61 2.81
N THR A 73 -13.82 5.54 3.59
CA THR A 73 -13.79 6.97 3.27
C THR A 73 -12.39 7.37 2.86
N PHE A 74 -12.27 7.98 1.68
CA PHE A 74 -11.02 8.48 1.10
C PHE A 74 -10.89 9.98 1.28
N ARG A 75 -9.69 10.45 1.59
CA ARG A 75 -9.37 11.89 1.69
C ARG A 75 -7.99 12.17 1.11
N THR A 76 -7.89 13.35 0.53
CA THR A 76 -6.61 13.92 0.11
C THR A 76 -6.39 15.21 0.87
N VAL A 77 -5.30 15.29 1.61
CA VAL A 77 -4.87 16.48 2.35
C VAL A 77 -3.50 16.90 1.84
N ALA A 78 -3.11 18.15 2.00
CA ALA A 78 -1.92 18.72 1.36
C ALA A 78 -0.63 17.90 1.50
N ALA A 79 -0.46 17.13 2.58
CA ALA A 79 0.75 16.35 2.87
C ALA A 79 0.56 14.83 2.76
N GLN A 80 -0.64 14.33 2.49
CA GLN A 80 -0.92 12.89 2.44
C GLN A 80 -2.23 12.56 1.75
N THR A 81 -2.30 11.35 1.19
CA THR A 81 -3.55 10.70 0.83
C THR A 81 -3.83 9.58 1.83
N CYS A 82 -5.08 9.41 2.22
CA CYS A 82 -5.41 8.44 3.24
C CYS A 82 -6.84 7.90 3.07
N TYR A 83 -7.12 6.77 3.72
CA TYR A 83 -8.48 6.24 3.83
C TYR A 83 -8.70 5.62 5.21
N THR A 84 -9.98 5.64 5.63
CA THR A 84 -10.42 5.02 6.88
C THR A 84 -11.55 4.05 6.61
N ILE A 85 -11.43 2.86 7.17
CA ILE A 85 -12.48 1.84 7.22
C ILE A 85 -13.18 1.96 8.58
N HIS A 86 -14.47 2.19 8.55
CA HIS A 86 -15.26 2.40 9.76
C HIS A 86 -16.69 1.88 9.60
N THR A 87 -17.35 1.58 10.71
CA THR A 87 -18.78 1.30 10.67
C THR A 87 -19.53 2.56 10.32
N ARG A 88 -20.47 2.48 9.35
CA ARG A 88 -21.27 3.63 8.95
C ARG A 88 -22.34 3.90 10.00
N ASN A 89 -22.46 5.17 10.38
CA ASN A 89 -23.60 5.69 11.08
C ASN A 89 -23.98 7.06 10.54
N ALA A 90 -25.22 7.48 10.71
CA ALA A 90 -25.81 8.65 10.05
C ALA A 90 -25.15 10.00 10.36
N PHE A 91 -24.31 10.09 11.39
CA PHE A 91 -23.76 11.36 11.86
C PHE A 91 -22.24 11.29 12.04
N GLY A 92 -21.49 11.90 11.14
CA GLY A 92 -20.07 12.19 11.30
C GLY A 92 -19.17 11.61 10.21
N SER A 93 -18.15 12.37 9.88
CA SER A 93 -17.10 12.00 8.93
C SER A 93 -15.83 11.63 9.68
N CYS A 94 -15.22 10.51 9.30
CA CYS A 94 -13.89 10.17 9.77
C CYS A 94 -12.84 11.02 9.04
N LYS A 95 -11.78 11.40 9.76
CA LYS A 95 -10.67 12.22 9.29
C LYS A 95 -9.40 11.40 9.35
N CYS A 96 -9.08 10.68 8.28
CA CYS A 96 -7.93 9.78 8.24
C CYS A 96 -6.58 10.47 8.49
N GLU A 97 -6.51 11.78 8.32
CA GLU A 97 -5.32 12.58 8.64
C GLU A 97 -4.96 12.59 10.13
N LEU A 98 -5.88 12.25 11.03
CA LEU A 98 -5.63 12.14 12.45
C LEU A 98 -4.95 10.82 12.87
N GLY A 99 -4.78 9.90 11.93
CA GLY A 99 -4.11 8.62 12.14
C GLY A 99 -5.00 7.53 12.73
N ASN A 100 -4.45 6.32 12.76
CA ASN A 100 -5.15 5.14 13.22
C ASN A 100 -5.54 5.25 14.71
N GLY A 101 -6.79 4.92 15.03
CA GLY A 101 -7.37 5.01 16.36
C GLY A 101 -7.94 6.38 16.72
N ASN A 102 -7.67 7.42 15.92
CA ASN A 102 -8.14 8.79 16.14
C ASN A 102 -8.90 9.38 14.94
N ALA A 103 -8.98 8.64 13.85
CA ALA A 103 -9.58 9.14 12.62
C ALA A 103 -11.07 9.40 12.76
N CYS A 104 -11.77 8.65 13.61
CA CYS A 104 -13.20 8.79 13.82
C CYS A 104 -13.49 9.34 15.21
N SER A 105 -14.03 10.54 15.31
CA SER A 105 -14.32 11.24 16.57
C SER A 105 -15.60 10.74 17.27
N PHE A 106 -15.88 9.43 17.24
CA PHE A 106 -17.12 8.89 17.77
C PHE A 106 -16.91 8.17 19.09
N GLY A 107 -17.81 8.39 20.03
CA GLY A 107 -17.82 7.67 21.30
C GLY A 107 -18.21 6.19 21.11
N ILE A 108 -17.64 5.35 21.94
CA ILE A 108 -17.87 3.89 21.99
C ILE A 108 -19.36 3.55 22.20
N ALA A 109 -20.17 4.51 22.67
CA ALA A 109 -21.58 4.34 23.04
C ALA A 109 -22.52 3.98 21.88
N ASP A 110 -22.10 4.22 20.61
CA ASP A 110 -23.01 4.14 19.46
C ASP A 110 -22.71 2.99 18.46
N ASN A 111 -21.97 1.96 18.85
CA ASN A 111 -21.54 0.89 17.93
C ASN A 111 -20.74 1.37 16.72
N ARG A 112 -20.07 2.51 16.85
CA ARG A 112 -19.26 3.14 15.80
C ARG A 112 -17.81 2.85 16.09
N PHE A 113 -17.16 2.16 15.18
CA PHE A 113 -15.76 1.80 15.36
C PHE A 113 -14.99 2.20 14.13
N GLU A 114 -13.85 2.85 14.36
CA GLU A 114 -12.77 2.84 13.42
C GLU A 114 -12.20 1.42 13.38
N LEU A 115 -12.14 0.83 12.19
CA LEU A 115 -11.61 -0.52 12.00
C LEU A 115 -10.14 -0.47 11.59
N LYS A 116 -9.82 0.41 10.65
CA LYS A 116 -8.45 0.61 10.16
C LYS A 116 -8.33 1.97 9.50
N THR A 117 -7.23 2.66 9.71
CA THR A 117 -6.84 3.86 8.96
C THR A 117 -5.47 3.67 8.34
N VAL A 118 -5.37 3.98 7.05
CA VAL A 118 -4.12 3.93 6.30
C VAL A 118 -3.80 5.31 5.78
N SER A 119 -2.55 5.75 6.03
CA SER A 119 -2.03 7.03 5.57
C SER A 119 -0.83 6.80 4.66
N LEU A 120 -0.84 7.45 3.50
CA LEU A 120 0.26 7.46 2.54
C LEU A 120 0.83 8.88 2.50
N PRO A 121 1.88 9.17 3.27
CA PRO A 121 2.52 10.48 3.22
C PRO A 121 3.19 10.69 1.85
N THR A 122 3.22 11.94 1.39
CA THR A 122 3.85 12.29 0.10
C THR A 122 5.32 11.90 0.00
N SER A 123 6.02 11.78 1.16
CA SER A 123 7.39 11.27 1.24
C SER A 123 7.56 9.84 0.70
N ASN A 124 6.49 9.05 0.68
CA ASN A 124 6.52 7.68 0.13
C ASN A 124 6.48 7.64 -1.40
N ALA A 125 6.31 8.79 -2.05
CA ALA A 125 6.18 8.93 -3.51
C ALA A 125 5.03 8.06 -4.10
N VAL A 126 4.00 7.75 -3.30
CA VAL A 126 2.78 7.07 -3.73
C VAL A 126 1.58 7.87 -3.25
N SER A 127 0.64 8.14 -4.14
CA SER A 127 -0.60 8.84 -3.84
C SER A 127 -1.81 8.03 -4.26
N LEU A 128 -2.94 8.25 -3.57
CA LEU A 128 -4.25 7.66 -3.90
C LEU A 128 -5.19 8.74 -4.38
N THR A 129 -5.90 8.49 -5.46
CA THR A 129 -7.00 9.35 -5.92
C THR A 129 -8.22 8.49 -6.16
N SER A 130 -9.27 8.70 -5.39
CA SER A 130 -10.52 7.96 -5.49
C SER A 130 -11.55 8.71 -6.31
N SER A 131 -12.32 8.00 -7.12
CA SER A 131 -13.48 8.53 -7.85
C SER A 131 -14.65 8.88 -6.93
N LEU A 132 -14.70 8.27 -5.74
CA LEU A 132 -15.74 8.49 -4.72
C LEU A 132 -15.09 8.89 -3.41
N SER A 133 -15.69 9.81 -2.68
CA SER A 133 -15.25 10.18 -1.34
C SER A 133 -15.48 9.06 -0.31
N SER A 134 -16.47 8.21 -0.55
CA SER A 134 -16.80 7.08 0.31
C SER A 134 -17.42 5.93 -0.49
N SER A 135 -17.09 4.71 -0.10
CA SER A 135 -17.70 3.47 -0.59
C SER A 135 -18.28 2.70 0.59
N ILE A 136 -19.49 2.15 0.45
CA ILE A 136 -20.24 1.54 1.54
C ILE A 136 -20.57 0.10 1.20
N TYR A 137 -20.23 -0.80 2.10
CA TYR A 137 -20.60 -2.22 2.06
C TYR A 137 -21.78 -2.49 2.98
N SER A 138 -22.84 -3.09 2.43
CA SER A 138 -24.04 -3.48 3.18
C SER A 138 -23.95 -4.93 3.62
N PRO A 139 -24.41 -5.29 4.83
CA PRO A 139 -24.42 -6.67 5.31
C PRO A 139 -25.33 -7.58 4.48
N ALA A 140 -26.45 -7.06 3.96
CA ALA A 140 -27.45 -7.86 3.23
C ALA A 140 -27.01 -8.25 1.82
N SER A 141 -26.28 -7.39 1.14
CA SER A 141 -25.92 -7.57 -0.28
C SER A 141 -24.42 -7.71 -0.54
N ALA A 142 -23.60 -7.37 0.45
CA ALA A 142 -22.15 -7.21 0.30
C ALA A 142 -21.77 -6.28 -0.89
N PHE A 143 -22.76 -5.49 -1.38
CA PHE A 143 -22.59 -4.55 -2.46
C PHE A 143 -22.07 -3.20 -1.97
N VAL A 144 -21.32 -2.54 -2.82
CA VAL A 144 -21.05 -1.12 -2.69
C VAL A 144 -22.37 -0.38 -2.88
N VAL A 145 -22.84 0.30 -1.84
CA VAL A 145 -24.00 1.16 -1.95
C VAL A 145 -23.60 2.40 -2.71
N GLY A 146 -24.04 2.50 -3.95
CA GLY A 146 -23.77 3.59 -4.88
C GLY A 146 -23.72 3.05 -6.31
N MET A 147 -24.34 3.74 -7.26
CA MET A 147 -24.47 3.29 -8.66
C MET A 147 -23.15 3.24 -9.44
N ASN A 148 -22.07 3.78 -8.90
CA ASN A 148 -20.79 3.85 -9.57
C ASN A 148 -19.79 2.88 -8.94
N ALA A 149 -19.12 2.09 -9.77
CA ALA A 149 -17.98 1.30 -9.36
C ALA A 149 -16.91 2.21 -8.74
N LEU A 150 -16.42 1.85 -7.56
CA LEU A 150 -15.28 2.54 -6.96
C LEU A 150 -14.07 2.37 -7.87
N GLN A 151 -13.40 3.46 -8.18
CA GLN A 151 -12.11 3.46 -8.86
C GLN A 151 -11.12 4.27 -8.04
N VAL A 152 -10.01 3.66 -7.67
CA VAL A 152 -8.92 4.31 -6.95
C VAL A 152 -7.66 4.22 -7.78
N ALA A 153 -7.18 5.35 -8.26
CA ALA A 153 -5.89 5.45 -8.92
C ALA A 153 -4.79 5.51 -7.86
N ILE A 154 -3.75 4.71 -8.07
CA ILE A 154 -2.53 4.68 -7.26
C ILE A 154 -1.40 5.13 -8.16
N ASP A 155 -0.80 6.26 -7.84
CA ASP A 155 0.21 6.92 -8.65
C ASP A 155 1.54 6.97 -7.89
N GLY A 156 2.58 6.41 -8.49
CA GLY A 156 3.96 6.41 -8.00
C GLY A 156 4.88 7.37 -8.79
N GLY A 157 4.30 8.26 -9.61
CA GLY A 157 5.05 9.14 -10.52
C GLY A 157 5.63 8.40 -11.74
N ASP A 158 6.10 9.15 -12.73
CA ASP A 158 6.75 8.63 -13.97
C ASP A 158 5.97 7.47 -14.61
N ASP A 159 4.65 7.62 -14.77
CA ASP A 159 3.72 6.63 -15.35
C ASP A 159 3.67 5.28 -14.62
N ARG A 160 4.17 5.19 -13.39
CA ARG A 160 3.98 4.03 -12.50
C ARG A 160 2.61 4.09 -11.85
N LYS A 161 1.58 3.67 -12.58
CA LYS A 161 0.18 3.81 -12.19
C LYS A 161 -0.51 2.46 -12.16
N LEU A 162 -1.28 2.22 -11.10
CA LEU A 162 -2.25 1.12 -11.02
C LEU A 162 -3.62 1.69 -10.65
N ARG A 163 -4.65 0.93 -10.96
CA ARG A 163 -6.01 1.26 -10.54
C ARG A 163 -6.61 0.06 -9.83
N VAL A 164 -7.17 0.32 -8.67
CA VAL A 164 -8.06 -0.62 -7.98
C VAL A 164 -9.47 -0.23 -8.31
N GLN A 165 -10.26 -1.16 -8.82
CA GLN A 165 -11.66 -0.95 -9.17
C GLN A 165 -12.53 -2.05 -8.60
N THR A 166 -13.77 -1.71 -8.23
CA THR A 166 -14.76 -2.70 -7.82
C THR A 166 -15.73 -2.97 -8.96
N ASN A 167 -16.13 -4.23 -9.13
CA ASN A 167 -17.23 -4.56 -10.03
C ASN A 167 -18.60 -4.31 -9.36
N ALA A 168 -19.69 -4.54 -10.10
CA ALA A 168 -21.06 -4.38 -9.61
C ALA A 168 -21.37 -5.25 -8.36
N THR A 169 -20.60 -6.30 -8.08
CA THR A 169 -20.74 -7.13 -6.88
C THR A 169 -19.84 -6.68 -5.72
N GLY A 170 -19.18 -5.52 -5.84
CA GLY A 170 -18.26 -4.99 -4.84
C GLY A 170 -16.93 -5.73 -4.73
N ARG A 171 -16.59 -6.58 -5.71
CA ARG A 171 -15.33 -7.33 -5.73
C ARG A 171 -14.21 -6.45 -6.26
N PRO A 172 -13.15 -6.19 -5.48
CA PRO A 172 -12.04 -5.39 -5.95
C PRO A 172 -11.13 -6.18 -6.90
N SER A 173 -10.57 -5.48 -7.88
CA SER A 173 -9.56 -5.98 -8.81
C SER A 173 -8.55 -4.89 -9.14
N ILE A 174 -7.33 -5.30 -9.49
CA ILE A 174 -6.26 -4.39 -9.90
C ILE A 174 -6.12 -4.45 -11.42
N CYS A 175 -5.99 -3.29 -12.05
CA CYS A 175 -5.68 -3.16 -13.47
C CYS A 175 -4.64 -2.06 -13.72
N ALA A 176 -3.97 -2.11 -14.85
CA ALA A 176 -3.04 -1.08 -15.28
C ALA A 176 -3.75 -0.11 -16.24
N PRO A 177 -3.83 1.19 -15.93
CA PRO A 177 -4.37 2.16 -16.88
C PRO A 177 -3.46 2.30 -18.10
N THR A 178 -4.02 2.76 -19.22
CA THR A 178 -3.27 3.03 -20.45
C THR A 178 -2.08 3.94 -20.16
N GLY A 179 -0.90 3.57 -20.67
CA GLY A 179 0.35 4.30 -20.42
C GLY A 179 1.09 3.92 -19.13
N SER A 180 0.56 2.98 -18.33
CA SER A 180 1.31 2.51 -17.16
C SER A 180 2.55 1.72 -17.55
N THR A 181 3.66 2.01 -16.87
CA THR A 181 4.92 1.27 -17.01
C THR A 181 4.95 -0.04 -16.22
N ILE A 182 3.98 -0.24 -15.31
CA ILE A 182 3.89 -1.44 -14.47
C ILE A 182 3.28 -2.58 -15.26
N LYS A 183 4.06 -3.63 -15.49
CA LYS A 183 3.64 -4.83 -16.21
C LYS A 183 3.10 -5.92 -15.27
N GLY A 184 2.34 -6.86 -15.87
CA GLY A 184 1.80 -8.02 -15.16
C GLY A 184 0.35 -7.86 -14.70
N TYR A 185 -0.31 -6.76 -15.06
CA TYR A 185 -1.74 -6.53 -14.81
C TYR A 185 -2.51 -6.39 -16.12
N THR A 186 -3.78 -6.74 -16.08
CA THR A 186 -4.70 -6.51 -17.22
C THR A 186 -4.92 -5.02 -17.41
N THR A 187 -5.11 -4.59 -18.65
CA THR A 187 -5.48 -3.19 -18.94
C THR A 187 -6.85 -2.87 -18.35
N CYS A 188 -6.98 -1.68 -17.77
CA CYS A 188 -8.27 -1.21 -17.25
C CYS A 188 -9.27 -1.01 -18.41
N PRO A 189 -10.53 -1.42 -18.24
CA PRO A 189 -11.60 -1.14 -19.17
C PRO A 189 -11.90 0.37 -19.29
#